data_376df23d244f066ee3ab73fba13564c6
#
_entry.id   376df23d244f066ee3ab73fba13564c6
#
_cell.length_a   1.000
_cell.length_b   1.000
_cell.length_c   1.000
_cell.angle_alpha   90.00
_cell.angle_beta   90.00
_cell.angle_gamma   90.00
#
_symmetry.space_group_name_H-M   'P 1'
#
loop_
_entity.id
_entity.type
_entity.pdbx_description
1 polymer ?
#
loop_
_entity_poly.entity_id
_entity_poly.type
_entity_poly.pdbx_seq_one_letter_code
_entity_poly.pdbx_strand_id
1 'polypeptide(L)'
;MHWRTKLLDPTPHARRDYASLATPIYRGSTVLFNEQSAVTDDWRQAENGYSYGLYGTPTTLELASRIADIEGARETFIVPGGQAAIALIYLSYCQSGSHALVPFSAYGPNKAIAEGLMHGFGVEVEEYDPMIGAGISGLIRENTKLIWCESPGSVTMEVQDIPAIVSAAQSMDVAVALDNTYSAGVMFDAFSHGVDVSMQALTKYVGGHSDLLLGAVSARDDSAYSKLGPVYQQLGLAVSPDDCGLALRGIQTLGVRLEALEASTLQIANWLAKHPLIEKVLHPAFPTCPGHEIWKRDFSGSSSVFSFIFKNYISVAQAETFINSLEVFRIGMSWGGVHSLAVIYPDLRRPNKDFGGAIVRLNIGLEQTDDLISDLSQALQQTAPK
;
A
#
# COMPACT_ATOMS: atom_id res chain seq x y z
N MET A 1 -3.19 10.35 21.64
CA MET A 1 -2.79 8.96 22.06
C MET A 1 -1.83 8.45 21.01
N HIS A 2 -0.75 7.79 21.41
CA HIS A 2 0.25 7.22 20.48
C HIS A 2 -0.40 6.12 19.63
N TRP A 3 -0.03 6.01 18.35
CA TRP A 3 -0.65 5.07 17.42
C TRP A 3 -0.57 3.59 17.89
N ARG A 4 0.56 3.17 18.53
CA ARG A 4 0.68 1.82 19.09
C ARG A 4 -0.37 1.51 20.18
N THR A 5 -0.77 2.50 20.97
CA THR A 5 -1.83 2.36 21.97
C THR A 5 -3.21 2.26 21.30
N LYS A 6 -3.42 3.03 20.21
CA LYS A 6 -4.66 2.94 19.41
C LYS A 6 -4.87 1.55 18.80
N LEU A 7 -3.79 0.85 18.40
CA LEU A 7 -3.88 -0.52 17.86
C LEU A 7 -4.43 -1.54 18.87
N LEU A 8 -4.28 -1.27 20.14
CA LEU A 8 -4.67 -2.16 21.24
C LEU A 8 -5.93 -1.69 21.96
N ASP A 9 -6.52 -0.56 21.55
CA ASP A 9 -7.73 -0.02 22.16
C ASP A 9 -8.89 -1.00 21.92
N PRO A 10 -9.50 -1.55 22.96
CA PRO A 10 -10.59 -2.51 22.83
C PRO A 10 -11.96 -1.84 22.63
N THR A 11 -12.03 -0.57 22.21
CA THR A 11 -13.29 0.16 22.09
C THR A 11 -14.30 -0.61 21.25
N PRO A 12 -15.37 -1.13 21.82
CA PRO A 12 -16.33 -1.94 21.10
C PRO A 12 -17.36 -1.06 20.41
N HIS A 13 -17.48 -1.16 19.12
CA HIS A 13 -18.67 -0.71 18.39
C HIS A 13 -19.81 -1.76 18.42
N ALA A 14 -19.56 -2.91 19.03
CA ALA A 14 -20.50 -4.00 19.17
C ALA A 14 -21.20 -3.96 20.55
N ARG A 15 -22.21 -4.77 20.73
CA ARG A 15 -23.12 -4.95 21.87
C ARG A 15 -22.57 -4.49 23.23
N ARG A 16 -23.37 -3.71 23.95
CA ARG A 16 -23.01 -3.13 25.27
C ARG A 16 -23.03 -4.14 26.43
N ASP A 17 -23.57 -5.35 26.18
CA ASP A 17 -23.78 -6.40 27.19
C ASP A 17 -22.67 -7.49 27.19
N TYR A 18 -21.69 -7.38 26.28
CA TYR A 18 -20.54 -8.28 26.22
C TYR A 18 -19.26 -7.50 25.90
N ALA A 19 -18.29 -7.59 26.78
CA ALA A 19 -16.97 -7.00 26.59
C ALA A 19 -15.91 -8.10 26.46
N SER A 20 -15.17 -8.07 25.37
CA SER A 20 -14.05 -8.97 25.11
C SER A 20 -12.89 -8.18 24.53
N LEU A 21 -11.65 -8.58 24.84
CA LEU A 21 -10.45 -8.03 24.20
C LEU A 21 -10.35 -8.40 22.71
N ALA A 22 -10.94 -9.54 22.33
CA ALA A 22 -11.01 -9.96 20.94
C ALA A 22 -12.32 -9.48 20.31
N THR A 23 -12.24 -8.86 19.14
CA THR A 23 -13.42 -8.46 18.37
C THR A 23 -14.18 -9.69 17.90
N PRO A 24 -15.49 -9.83 18.21
CA PRO A 24 -16.30 -10.94 17.72
C PRO A 24 -16.43 -10.91 16.20
N ILE A 25 -16.56 -12.08 15.58
CA ILE A 25 -16.82 -12.21 14.15
C ILE A 25 -18.32 -12.29 13.91
N TYR A 26 -18.87 -11.23 13.34
CA TYR A 26 -20.28 -11.14 12.97
C TYR A 26 -20.45 -11.46 11.48
N ARG A 27 -21.04 -12.63 11.18
CA ARG A 27 -21.42 -13.02 9.81
C ARG A 27 -22.89 -12.69 9.59
N GLY A 28 -23.22 -12.11 8.45
CA GLY A 28 -24.60 -11.82 8.11
C GLY A 28 -24.72 -11.09 6.76
N SER A 29 -25.80 -11.34 6.07
CA SER A 29 -26.21 -10.58 4.89
C SER A 29 -27.45 -9.74 5.20
N THR A 30 -28.50 -10.37 5.71
CA THR A 30 -29.79 -9.72 6.01
C THR A 30 -29.76 -9.11 7.42
N VAL A 31 -30.13 -7.85 7.51
CA VAL A 31 -30.38 -7.12 8.75
C VAL A 31 -31.89 -7.10 9.02
N LEU A 32 -32.28 -7.32 10.28
CA LEU A 32 -33.68 -7.30 10.67
C LEU A 32 -34.06 -5.93 11.21
N PHE A 33 -35.20 -5.42 10.76
CA PHE A 33 -35.79 -4.16 11.22
C PHE A 33 -37.02 -4.46 12.05
N ASN A 34 -37.27 -3.62 13.07
CA ASN A 34 -38.43 -3.80 13.95
C ASN A 34 -39.74 -3.36 13.30
N GLU A 35 -39.69 -2.45 12.32
CA GLU A 35 -40.84 -1.93 11.61
C GLU A 35 -40.49 -1.54 10.19
N GLN A 36 -41.49 -1.51 9.30
CA GLN A 36 -41.30 -1.22 7.87
C GLN A 36 -40.74 0.19 7.63
N SER A 37 -41.10 1.17 8.46
CA SER A 37 -40.61 2.54 8.36
C SER A 37 -39.12 2.71 8.60
N ALA A 38 -38.49 1.74 9.28
CA ALA A 38 -37.02 1.70 9.53
C ALA A 38 -36.22 1.07 8.40
N VAL A 39 -36.87 0.41 7.44
CA VAL A 39 -36.16 -0.27 6.34
C VAL A 39 -35.44 0.73 5.45
N THR A 40 -34.12 0.56 5.31
CA THR A 40 -33.24 1.42 4.50
C THR A 40 -32.20 0.59 3.77
N ASP A 41 -31.67 1.10 2.69
CA ASP A 41 -30.53 0.59 1.94
C ASP A 41 -29.36 1.59 1.96
N ASP A 42 -29.16 2.27 3.09
CA ASP A 42 -28.08 3.25 3.24
C ASP A 42 -26.74 2.54 3.50
N TRP A 43 -25.74 2.84 2.68
CA TRP A 43 -24.39 2.32 2.80
C TRP A 43 -23.61 2.95 3.99
N ARG A 44 -24.07 4.08 4.52
CA ARG A 44 -23.45 4.81 5.65
C ARG A 44 -23.79 4.16 7.00
N GLN A 45 -23.43 2.90 7.17
CA GLN A 45 -23.83 2.11 8.35
C GLN A 45 -23.21 2.64 9.65
N ALA A 46 -22.03 3.23 9.60
CA ALA A 46 -21.39 3.83 10.77
C ALA A 46 -22.20 5.02 11.32
N GLU A 47 -22.90 5.75 10.45
CA GLU A 47 -23.71 6.94 10.81
C GLU A 47 -25.17 6.58 11.08
N ASN A 48 -25.77 5.78 10.21
CA ASN A 48 -27.22 5.58 10.15
C ASN A 48 -27.67 4.19 10.64
N GLY A 49 -26.72 3.33 11.07
CA GLY A 49 -27.01 1.98 11.52
C GLY A 49 -27.00 0.95 10.38
N TYR A 50 -27.05 -0.33 10.75
CA TYR A 50 -26.94 -1.43 9.81
C TYR A 50 -28.18 -1.54 8.92
N SER A 51 -27.96 -1.59 7.60
CA SER A 51 -29.01 -1.78 6.60
C SER A 51 -28.89 -3.13 5.90
N TYR A 52 -27.69 -3.48 5.44
CA TYR A 52 -27.43 -4.73 4.74
C TYR A 52 -25.96 -5.14 4.87
N GLY A 53 -25.69 -6.44 4.98
CA GLY A 53 -24.33 -6.97 5.16
C GLY A 53 -23.36 -6.70 4.02
N LEU A 54 -23.86 -6.31 2.84
CA LEU A 54 -23.05 -5.86 1.71
C LEU A 54 -22.15 -4.68 2.08
N TYR A 55 -22.64 -3.79 2.92
CA TYR A 55 -21.93 -2.56 3.33
C TYR A 55 -21.08 -2.76 4.57
N GLY A 56 -21.02 -3.96 5.08
CA GLY A 56 -20.24 -4.36 6.23
C GLY A 56 -21.08 -4.92 7.38
N THR A 57 -20.40 -5.65 8.24
CA THR A 57 -20.90 -6.16 9.52
C THR A 57 -20.20 -5.41 10.66
N PRO A 58 -20.58 -5.60 11.92
CA PRO A 58 -19.83 -5.02 13.05
C PRO A 58 -18.32 -5.27 13.00
N THR A 59 -17.89 -6.45 12.55
CA THR A 59 -16.46 -6.80 12.42
C THR A 59 -15.77 -5.99 11.32
N THR A 60 -16.46 -5.78 10.19
CA THR A 60 -15.93 -4.98 9.07
C THR A 60 -15.80 -3.51 9.47
N LEU A 61 -16.83 -2.96 10.14
CA LEU A 61 -16.82 -1.56 10.59
C LEU A 61 -15.78 -1.32 11.69
N GLU A 62 -15.56 -2.29 12.57
CA GLU A 62 -14.47 -2.22 13.56
C GLU A 62 -13.11 -2.12 12.87
N LEU A 63 -12.85 -2.96 11.85
CA LEU A 63 -11.61 -2.87 11.06
C LEU A 63 -11.49 -1.51 10.36
N ALA A 64 -12.56 -1.05 9.72
CA ALA A 64 -12.60 0.24 9.04
C ALA A 64 -12.24 1.40 10.00
N SER A 65 -12.85 1.42 11.19
CA SER A 65 -12.56 2.40 12.24
C SER A 65 -11.11 2.35 12.70
N ARG A 66 -10.53 1.14 12.89
CA ARG A 66 -9.12 1.00 13.27
C ARG A 66 -8.17 1.55 12.21
N ILE A 67 -8.44 1.29 10.94
CA ILE A 67 -7.63 1.84 9.84
C ILE A 67 -7.78 3.36 9.77
N ALA A 68 -9.02 3.88 9.90
CA ALA A 68 -9.26 5.32 9.94
C ALA A 68 -8.50 6.00 11.09
N ASP A 69 -8.49 5.40 12.28
CA ASP A 69 -7.73 5.92 13.44
C ASP A 69 -6.22 5.93 13.22
N ILE A 70 -5.69 4.91 12.53
CA ILE A 70 -4.25 4.81 12.22
C ILE A 70 -3.84 5.90 11.23
N GLU A 71 -4.63 6.09 10.17
CA GLU A 71 -4.33 7.05 9.12
C GLU A 71 -4.76 8.49 9.46
N GLY A 72 -5.57 8.68 10.49
CA GLY A 72 -6.17 9.99 10.79
C GLY A 72 -7.28 10.36 9.81
N ALA A 73 -7.95 9.37 9.21
CA ALA A 73 -9.01 9.55 8.23
C ALA A 73 -10.34 9.93 8.86
N ARG A 74 -11.24 10.52 8.05
CA ARG A 74 -12.66 10.73 8.42
C ARG A 74 -13.39 9.40 8.49
N GLU A 75 -13.24 8.55 7.48
CA GLU A 75 -13.83 7.21 7.37
C GLU A 75 -13.00 6.34 6.43
N THR A 76 -13.16 5.02 6.55
CA THR A 76 -12.48 4.02 5.72
C THR A 76 -13.47 3.00 5.19
N PHE A 77 -13.31 2.63 3.90
CA PHE A 77 -13.99 1.50 3.27
C PHE A 77 -13.04 0.30 3.22
N ILE A 78 -13.51 -0.87 3.67
CA ILE A 78 -12.78 -2.13 3.51
C ILE A 78 -13.26 -2.80 2.22
N VAL A 79 -12.32 -3.22 1.39
CA VAL A 79 -12.56 -3.77 0.05
C VAL A 79 -11.80 -5.08 -0.17
N PRO A 80 -12.18 -5.92 -1.18
CA PRO A 80 -11.64 -7.28 -1.36
C PRO A 80 -10.15 -7.38 -1.72
N GLY A 81 -9.42 -6.27 -1.76
CA GLY A 81 -7.98 -6.25 -2.04
C GLY A 81 -7.50 -4.90 -2.51
N GLY A 82 -6.17 -4.74 -2.62
CA GLY A 82 -5.56 -3.49 -3.08
C GLY A 82 -6.02 -3.08 -4.49
N GLN A 83 -6.18 -4.02 -5.43
CA GLN A 83 -6.68 -3.71 -6.77
C GLN A 83 -8.12 -3.21 -6.76
N ALA A 84 -8.98 -3.73 -5.88
CA ALA A 84 -10.33 -3.23 -5.69
C ALA A 84 -10.32 -1.81 -5.11
N ALA A 85 -9.39 -1.50 -4.22
CA ALA A 85 -9.18 -0.13 -3.71
C ALA A 85 -8.78 0.84 -4.83
N ILE A 86 -7.82 0.44 -5.67
CA ILE A 86 -7.41 1.24 -6.83
C ILE A 86 -8.60 1.50 -7.76
N ALA A 87 -9.34 0.45 -8.12
CA ALA A 87 -10.50 0.58 -9.01
C ALA A 87 -11.59 1.48 -8.41
N LEU A 88 -11.89 1.33 -7.11
CA LEU A 88 -12.85 2.18 -6.40
C LEU A 88 -12.47 3.66 -6.51
N ILE A 89 -11.21 4.00 -6.29
CA ILE A 89 -10.73 5.39 -6.36
C ILE A 89 -10.88 5.94 -7.78
N TYR A 90 -10.38 5.23 -8.81
CA TYR A 90 -10.51 5.69 -10.18
C TYR A 90 -11.97 5.91 -10.58
N LEU A 91 -12.84 4.95 -10.29
CA LEU A 91 -14.28 5.01 -10.66
C LEU A 91 -15.04 6.09 -9.87
N SER A 92 -14.53 6.50 -8.71
CA SER A 92 -15.14 7.57 -7.90
C SER A 92 -14.75 8.97 -8.36
N TYR A 93 -13.58 9.12 -8.95
CA TYR A 93 -13.05 10.43 -9.34
C TYR A 93 -13.05 10.67 -10.85
N CYS A 94 -13.02 9.61 -11.66
CA CYS A 94 -12.90 9.71 -13.11
C CYS A 94 -14.16 9.19 -13.82
N GLN A 95 -14.57 9.88 -14.85
CA GLN A 95 -15.64 9.50 -15.77
C GLN A 95 -15.16 9.58 -17.22
N SER A 96 -15.96 9.16 -18.19
CA SER A 96 -15.61 9.29 -19.60
C SER A 96 -15.23 10.74 -19.95
N GLY A 97 -14.09 10.91 -20.60
CA GLY A 97 -13.50 12.21 -20.93
C GLY A 97 -12.62 12.82 -19.82
N SER A 98 -12.52 12.18 -18.64
CA SER A 98 -11.57 12.60 -17.60
C SER A 98 -10.13 12.26 -17.96
N HIS A 99 -9.20 13.05 -17.41
CA HIS A 99 -7.76 12.78 -17.43
C HIS A 99 -7.28 12.46 -15.99
N ALA A 100 -6.37 11.50 -15.87
CA ALA A 100 -5.70 11.16 -14.62
C ALA A 100 -4.19 11.04 -14.83
N LEU A 101 -3.42 11.36 -13.79
CA LEU A 101 -1.96 11.24 -13.76
C LEU A 101 -1.55 10.07 -12.86
N VAL A 102 -0.60 9.23 -13.31
CA VAL A 102 -0.06 8.10 -12.55
C VAL A 102 1.47 8.09 -12.64
N PRO A 103 2.23 7.85 -11.54
CA PRO A 103 3.68 7.81 -11.66
C PRO A 103 4.11 6.52 -12.38
N PHE A 104 5.10 6.60 -13.25
CA PHE A 104 5.60 5.39 -13.91
C PHE A 104 6.28 4.40 -12.95
N SER A 105 6.47 4.76 -11.68
CA SER A 105 6.89 3.86 -10.61
C SER A 105 5.73 3.19 -9.87
N ALA A 106 4.46 3.44 -10.27
CA ALA A 106 3.30 2.82 -9.66
C ALA A 106 3.31 1.29 -9.79
N TYR A 107 2.61 0.66 -8.85
CA TYR A 107 2.36 -0.79 -8.83
C TYR A 107 1.81 -1.28 -10.18
N GLY A 108 2.40 -2.34 -10.73
CA GLY A 108 2.06 -2.83 -12.07
C GLY A 108 0.56 -3.02 -12.32
N PRO A 109 -0.20 -3.67 -11.43
CA PRO A 109 -1.65 -3.77 -11.56
C PRO A 109 -2.41 -2.43 -11.56
N ASN A 110 -1.91 -1.37 -10.92
CA ASN A 110 -2.49 -0.02 -11.08
C ASN A 110 -2.39 0.44 -12.54
N LYS A 111 -1.20 0.31 -13.12
CA LYS A 111 -0.98 0.64 -14.54
C LYS A 111 -1.86 -0.20 -15.46
N ALA A 112 -2.01 -1.49 -15.18
CA ALA A 112 -2.90 -2.36 -15.94
C ALA A 112 -4.38 -1.95 -15.84
N ILE A 113 -4.85 -1.48 -14.67
CA ILE A 113 -6.18 -0.90 -14.50
C ILE A 113 -6.31 0.39 -15.31
N ALA A 114 -5.32 1.27 -15.24
CA ALA A 114 -5.29 2.54 -15.96
C ALA A 114 -5.34 2.34 -17.50
N GLU A 115 -4.43 1.53 -18.02
CA GLU A 115 -4.28 1.28 -19.46
C GLU A 115 -5.41 0.41 -20.05
N GLY A 116 -5.97 -0.49 -19.23
CA GLY A 116 -7.03 -1.42 -19.65
C GLY A 116 -8.42 -0.90 -19.30
N LEU A 117 -8.81 -1.06 -18.03
CA LEU A 117 -10.17 -0.78 -17.59
C LEU A 117 -10.54 0.69 -17.75
N MET A 118 -9.70 1.61 -17.28
CA MET A 118 -10.01 3.04 -17.31
C MET A 118 -10.00 3.59 -18.74
N HIS A 119 -9.02 3.17 -19.55
CA HIS A 119 -9.01 3.52 -20.97
C HIS A 119 -10.28 3.02 -21.67
N GLY A 120 -10.74 1.79 -21.37
CA GLY A 120 -11.99 1.23 -21.89
C GLY A 120 -13.24 2.04 -21.52
N PHE A 121 -13.22 2.76 -20.40
CA PHE A 121 -14.27 3.69 -19.96
C PHE A 121 -14.09 5.12 -20.48
N GLY A 122 -13.10 5.35 -21.35
CA GLY A 122 -12.85 6.66 -21.94
C GLY A 122 -12.14 7.64 -21.02
N VAL A 123 -11.41 7.13 -20.03
CA VAL A 123 -10.51 7.94 -19.18
C VAL A 123 -9.11 7.91 -19.80
N GLU A 124 -8.54 9.09 -20.03
CA GLU A 124 -7.13 9.22 -20.43
C GLU A 124 -6.24 9.17 -19.18
N VAL A 125 -5.27 8.25 -19.15
CA VAL A 125 -4.30 8.17 -18.06
C VAL A 125 -2.90 8.44 -18.63
N GLU A 126 -2.23 9.47 -18.09
CA GLU A 126 -0.88 9.87 -18.47
C GLU A 126 0.12 9.52 -17.38
N GLU A 127 1.25 8.92 -17.77
CA GLU A 127 2.33 8.60 -16.82
C GLU A 127 3.23 9.83 -16.58
N TYR A 128 3.67 10.00 -15.32
CA TYR A 128 4.60 11.07 -14.95
C TYR A 128 5.84 10.56 -14.20
N ASP A 129 6.91 11.34 -14.21
CA ASP A 129 8.13 11.05 -13.44
C ASP A 129 7.83 11.19 -11.93
N PRO A 130 8.01 10.14 -11.11
CA PRO A 130 7.78 10.22 -9.66
C PRO A 130 8.60 11.31 -8.97
N MET A 131 9.70 11.76 -9.58
CA MET A 131 10.54 12.82 -9.03
C MET A 131 10.15 14.24 -9.49
N ILE A 132 9.00 14.39 -10.17
CA ILE A 132 8.55 15.66 -10.77
C ILE A 132 8.23 16.75 -9.72
N GLY A 133 7.79 16.37 -8.52
CA GLY A 133 7.39 17.30 -7.47
C GLY A 133 6.39 18.35 -7.97
N ALA A 134 6.62 19.63 -7.67
CA ALA A 134 5.77 20.75 -8.10
C ALA A 134 5.65 20.91 -9.63
N GLY A 135 6.58 20.33 -10.41
CA GLY A 135 6.53 20.34 -11.87
C GLY A 135 5.32 19.61 -12.45
N ILE A 136 4.61 18.82 -11.64
CA ILE A 136 3.37 18.15 -12.04
C ILE A 136 2.28 19.12 -12.49
N SER A 137 2.32 20.37 -12.05
CA SER A 137 1.42 21.44 -12.50
C SER A 137 1.41 21.60 -14.03
N GLY A 138 2.53 21.33 -14.71
CA GLY A 138 2.64 21.39 -16.15
C GLY A 138 1.92 20.26 -16.91
N LEU A 139 1.52 19.20 -16.21
CA LEU A 139 0.77 18.06 -16.77
C LEU A 139 -0.73 18.13 -16.45
N ILE A 140 -1.14 19.01 -15.53
CA ILE A 140 -2.55 19.18 -15.16
C ILE A 140 -3.29 19.89 -16.28
N ARG A 141 -4.40 19.32 -16.74
CA ARG A 141 -5.29 19.82 -17.77
C ARG A 141 -6.65 20.18 -17.17
N GLU A 142 -7.48 20.90 -17.91
CA GLU A 142 -8.85 21.26 -17.47
C GLU A 142 -9.71 20.03 -17.09
N ASN A 143 -9.51 18.92 -17.81
CA ASN A 143 -10.22 17.66 -17.56
C ASN A 143 -9.46 16.71 -16.60
N THR A 144 -8.34 17.10 -16.00
CA THR A 144 -7.65 16.30 -14.97
C THR A 144 -8.52 16.24 -13.72
N LYS A 145 -8.76 15.03 -13.21
CA LYS A 145 -9.60 14.79 -12.03
C LYS A 145 -8.86 14.09 -10.91
N LEU A 146 -7.79 13.38 -11.23
CA LEU A 146 -7.07 12.57 -10.26
C LEU A 146 -5.56 12.58 -10.54
N ILE A 147 -4.78 12.78 -9.49
CA ILE A 147 -3.36 12.48 -9.47
C ILE A 147 -3.17 11.29 -8.52
N TRP A 148 -2.73 10.18 -9.07
CA TRP A 148 -2.33 9.02 -8.28
C TRP A 148 -0.87 9.18 -7.83
N CYS A 149 -0.60 8.93 -6.56
CA CYS A 149 0.75 8.87 -6.00
C CYS A 149 1.01 7.48 -5.40
N GLU A 150 2.25 7.06 -5.40
CA GLU A 150 2.74 5.87 -4.70
C GLU A 150 4.16 6.14 -4.21
N SER A 151 4.33 6.23 -2.90
CA SER A 151 5.61 6.65 -2.33
C SER A 151 5.93 5.84 -1.06
N PRO A 152 7.07 5.13 -1.05
CA PRO A 152 8.01 4.87 -2.14
C PRO A 152 7.39 4.08 -3.30
N GLY A 153 7.89 4.30 -4.52
CA GLY A 153 7.41 3.65 -5.73
C GLY A 153 7.70 2.14 -5.77
N SER A 154 6.86 1.41 -6.50
CA SER A 154 6.98 -0.06 -6.62
C SER A 154 8.30 -0.46 -7.26
N VAL A 155 9.03 -1.37 -6.63
CA VAL A 155 10.33 -1.96 -7.04
C VAL A 155 11.49 -0.97 -6.99
N THR A 156 11.37 0.21 -7.57
CA THR A 156 12.46 1.18 -7.76
C THR A 156 12.61 2.20 -6.63
N MET A 157 11.65 2.20 -5.69
CA MET A 157 11.69 2.89 -4.40
C MET A 157 11.87 4.43 -4.45
N GLU A 158 11.52 5.08 -5.56
CA GLU A 158 11.51 6.54 -5.62
C GLU A 158 10.56 7.13 -4.57
N VAL A 159 11.02 8.10 -3.80
CA VAL A 159 10.19 8.81 -2.83
C VAL A 159 9.71 10.13 -3.42
N GLN A 160 8.40 10.24 -3.62
CA GLN A 160 7.76 11.41 -4.22
C GLN A 160 7.65 12.57 -3.23
N ASP A 161 7.76 13.80 -3.73
CA ASP A 161 7.44 15.00 -2.95
C ASP A 161 5.91 15.23 -2.92
N ILE A 162 5.24 14.43 -2.06
CA ILE A 162 3.77 14.46 -1.93
C ILE A 162 3.26 15.86 -1.57
N PRO A 163 3.82 16.59 -0.59
CA PRO A 163 3.38 17.95 -0.30
C PRO A 163 3.44 18.90 -1.49
N ALA A 164 4.48 18.80 -2.32
CA ALA A 164 4.62 19.64 -3.50
C ALA A 164 3.60 19.28 -4.59
N ILE A 165 3.32 17.98 -4.78
CA ILE A 165 2.30 17.49 -5.71
C ILE A 165 0.90 17.94 -5.25
N VAL A 166 0.58 17.77 -3.96
CA VAL A 166 -0.69 18.19 -3.37
C VAL A 166 -0.91 19.69 -3.53
N SER A 167 0.11 20.50 -3.23
CA SER A 167 0.02 21.97 -3.41
C SER A 167 -0.30 22.36 -4.86
N ALA A 168 0.32 21.71 -5.83
CA ALA A 168 0.05 21.93 -7.24
C ALA A 168 -1.38 21.50 -7.63
N ALA A 169 -1.83 20.33 -7.16
CA ALA A 169 -3.16 19.80 -7.44
C ALA A 169 -4.28 20.66 -6.85
N GLN A 170 -4.15 21.10 -5.61
CA GLN A 170 -5.13 21.95 -4.92
C GLN A 170 -5.35 23.29 -5.63
N SER A 171 -4.30 23.86 -6.21
CA SER A 171 -4.41 25.12 -6.97
C SER A 171 -5.28 25.00 -8.23
N MET A 172 -5.55 23.76 -8.67
CA MET A 172 -6.28 23.42 -9.91
C MET A 172 -7.54 22.59 -9.65
N ASP A 173 -7.96 22.42 -8.38
CA ASP A 173 -9.10 21.60 -7.95
C ASP A 173 -9.03 20.13 -8.43
N VAL A 174 -7.85 19.54 -8.35
CA VAL A 174 -7.58 18.14 -8.70
C VAL A 174 -7.34 17.32 -7.45
N ALA A 175 -8.01 16.17 -7.34
CA ALA A 175 -7.86 15.27 -6.20
C ALA A 175 -6.52 14.50 -6.25
N VAL A 176 -5.93 14.26 -5.09
CA VAL A 176 -4.72 13.44 -4.92
C VAL A 176 -5.06 12.16 -4.15
N ALA A 177 -4.79 11.02 -4.75
CA ALA A 177 -4.84 9.71 -4.10
C ALA A 177 -3.44 9.15 -3.89
N LEU A 178 -3.21 8.52 -2.73
CA LEU A 178 -1.93 7.91 -2.37
C LEU A 178 -2.09 6.42 -2.08
N ASP A 179 -1.30 5.59 -2.75
CA ASP A 179 -1.02 4.23 -2.24
C ASP A 179 -0.02 4.33 -1.09
N ASN A 180 -0.54 4.20 0.12
CA ASN A 180 0.20 4.29 1.39
C ASN A 180 0.55 2.90 1.96
N THR A 181 0.50 1.86 1.14
CA THR A 181 0.73 0.47 1.56
C THR A 181 2.12 0.28 2.17
N TYR A 182 3.15 0.92 1.60
CA TYR A 182 4.53 0.81 2.10
C TYR A 182 4.66 1.28 3.55
N SER A 183 4.00 2.37 3.90
CA SER A 183 4.05 2.97 5.24
C SER A 183 3.13 2.29 6.25
N ALA A 184 2.27 1.37 5.81
CA ALA A 184 1.22 0.76 6.63
C ALA A 184 0.31 1.80 7.34
N GLY A 185 0.19 3.01 6.77
CA GLY A 185 -0.55 4.13 7.35
C GLY A 185 0.09 4.78 8.58
N VAL A 186 1.26 4.31 9.03
CA VAL A 186 1.89 4.77 10.30
C VAL A 186 3.22 5.49 10.10
N MET A 187 3.91 5.27 8.97
CA MET A 187 5.21 5.87 8.72
C MET A 187 5.12 7.17 7.91
N PHE A 188 3.99 7.40 7.24
CA PHE A 188 3.70 8.60 6.46
C PHE A 188 2.27 9.05 6.74
N ASP A 189 2.09 10.26 7.22
CA ASP A 189 0.78 10.86 7.51
C ASP A 189 0.23 11.53 6.24
N ALA A 190 -0.55 10.76 5.46
CA ALA A 190 -1.08 11.18 4.17
C ALA A 190 -1.97 12.43 4.28
N PHE A 191 -2.84 12.47 5.30
CA PHE A 191 -3.84 13.54 5.42
C PHE A 191 -3.27 14.84 5.97
N SER A 192 -2.26 14.79 6.83
CA SER A 192 -1.55 16.00 7.26
C SER A 192 -0.80 16.67 6.10
N HIS A 193 -0.42 15.89 5.09
CA HIS A 193 0.19 16.38 3.85
C HIS A 193 -0.85 16.76 2.78
N GLY A 194 -2.15 16.70 3.09
CA GLY A 194 -3.22 17.20 2.25
C GLY A 194 -3.71 16.25 1.16
N VAL A 195 -3.34 14.96 1.21
CA VAL A 195 -3.88 13.90 0.35
C VAL A 195 -5.39 13.78 0.55
N ASP A 196 -6.17 13.59 -0.51
CA ASP A 196 -7.63 13.47 -0.42
C ASP A 196 -8.10 12.06 -0.07
N VAL A 197 -7.40 11.06 -0.64
CA VAL A 197 -7.71 9.64 -0.43
C VAL A 197 -6.41 8.87 -0.24
N SER A 198 -6.34 8.12 0.85
CA SER A 198 -5.26 7.14 1.09
C SER A 198 -5.79 5.73 0.87
N MET A 199 -5.00 4.86 0.24
CA MET A 199 -5.33 3.45 0.16
C MET A 199 -4.20 2.59 0.71
N GLN A 200 -4.57 1.41 1.20
CA GLN A 200 -3.64 0.37 1.61
C GLN A 200 -4.09 -0.99 1.12
N ALA A 201 -3.15 -1.82 0.68
CA ALA A 201 -3.36 -3.26 0.61
C ALA A 201 -3.14 -3.85 2.02
N LEU A 202 -4.23 -4.07 2.77
CA LEU A 202 -4.17 -4.68 4.12
C LEU A 202 -3.58 -6.11 4.09
N THR A 203 -3.56 -6.72 2.90
CA THR A 203 -2.83 -7.96 2.56
C THR A 203 -1.36 -7.93 2.99
N LYS A 204 -0.75 -6.74 3.10
CA LYS A 204 0.67 -6.55 3.43
C LYS A 204 0.88 -6.50 4.95
N TYR A 205 1.40 -5.41 5.49
CA TYR A 205 1.79 -5.29 6.89
C TYR A 205 0.64 -5.43 7.88
N VAL A 206 -0.57 -4.96 7.53
CA VAL A 206 -1.73 -5.04 8.42
C VAL A 206 -2.09 -6.51 8.68
N GLY A 207 -2.29 -7.30 7.63
CA GLY A 207 -2.44 -8.76 7.76
C GLY A 207 -1.18 -9.40 8.32
N GLY A 208 -0.05 -9.21 7.63
CA GLY A 208 1.28 -9.58 8.10
C GLY A 208 1.63 -11.05 8.10
N HIS A 209 0.70 -11.94 7.69
CA HIS A 209 0.87 -13.40 7.79
C HIS A 209 0.65 -14.12 6.44
N SER A 210 0.46 -13.38 5.35
CA SER A 210 0.27 -13.92 3.98
C SER A 210 -0.95 -14.84 3.83
N ASP A 211 -2.00 -14.61 4.62
CA ASP A 211 -3.18 -15.48 4.78
C ASP A 211 -4.50 -14.77 4.44
N LEU A 212 -4.46 -13.49 4.04
CA LEU A 212 -5.65 -12.74 3.64
C LEU A 212 -5.41 -11.82 2.45
N LEU A 213 -6.50 -11.47 1.77
CA LEU A 213 -6.55 -10.48 0.69
C LEU A 213 -7.59 -9.42 1.05
N LEU A 214 -7.14 -8.25 1.48
CA LEU A 214 -7.99 -7.10 1.78
C LEU A 214 -7.33 -5.81 1.32
N GLY A 215 -8.16 -4.79 1.07
CA GLY A 215 -7.75 -3.41 0.86
C GLY A 215 -8.54 -2.47 1.75
N ALA A 216 -8.02 -1.27 1.93
CA ALA A 216 -8.69 -0.16 2.58
C ALA A 216 -8.60 1.08 1.71
N VAL A 217 -9.65 1.89 1.71
CA VAL A 217 -9.71 3.21 1.10
C VAL A 217 -10.18 4.19 2.15
N SER A 218 -9.30 5.06 2.57
CA SER A 218 -9.52 6.04 3.64
C SER A 218 -9.76 7.43 3.03
N ALA A 219 -10.82 8.09 3.46
CA ALA A 219 -11.22 9.42 3.02
C ALA A 219 -10.75 10.50 4.01
N ARG A 220 -10.17 11.60 3.51
CA ARG A 220 -9.75 12.73 4.36
C ARG A 220 -10.91 13.40 5.06
N ASP A 221 -12.02 13.61 4.35
CA ASP A 221 -13.13 14.41 4.78
C ASP A 221 -14.48 13.91 4.20
N ASP A 222 -15.58 14.57 4.58
CA ASP A 222 -16.93 14.23 4.12
C ASP A 222 -17.10 14.32 2.60
N SER A 223 -16.35 15.19 1.91
CA SER A 223 -16.40 15.32 0.45
C SER A 223 -15.83 14.07 -0.22
N ALA A 224 -14.65 13.62 0.21
CA ALA A 224 -14.03 12.40 -0.29
C ALA A 224 -14.88 11.16 0.05
N TYR A 225 -15.39 11.09 1.28
CA TYR A 225 -16.27 10.01 1.74
C TYR A 225 -17.53 9.90 0.89
N SER A 226 -18.20 11.04 0.63
CA SER A 226 -19.41 11.09 -0.18
C SER A 226 -19.19 10.76 -1.66
N LYS A 227 -17.99 10.93 -2.19
CA LYS A 227 -17.64 10.51 -3.55
C LYS A 227 -17.40 9.00 -3.66
N LEU A 228 -16.76 8.41 -2.66
CA LEU A 228 -16.40 6.99 -2.64
C LEU A 228 -17.62 6.09 -2.37
N GLY A 229 -18.47 6.47 -1.43
CA GLY A 229 -19.55 5.63 -0.92
C GLY A 229 -20.56 5.12 -1.95
N PRO A 230 -21.11 5.96 -2.85
CA PRO A 230 -22.02 5.51 -3.88
C PRO A 230 -21.41 4.49 -4.84
N VAL A 231 -20.14 4.66 -5.19
CA VAL A 231 -19.41 3.72 -6.07
C VAL A 231 -19.11 2.42 -5.33
N TYR A 232 -18.71 2.49 -4.06
CA TYR A 232 -18.56 1.32 -3.19
C TYR A 232 -19.83 0.49 -3.12
N GLN A 233 -20.99 1.15 -2.91
CA GLN A 233 -22.31 0.53 -2.90
C GLN A 233 -22.62 -0.15 -4.23
N GLN A 234 -22.46 0.58 -5.35
CA GLN A 234 -22.81 0.11 -6.69
C GLN A 234 -21.94 -1.06 -7.16
N LEU A 235 -20.66 -1.07 -6.79
CA LEU A 235 -19.74 -2.16 -7.10
C LEU A 235 -19.94 -3.39 -6.21
N GLY A 236 -20.65 -3.26 -5.09
CA GLY A 236 -20.91 -4.37 -4.17
C GLY A 236 -19.63 -4.95 -3.57
N LEU A 237 -18.71 -4.11 -3.13
CA LEU A 237 -17.37 -4.50 -2.65
C LEU A 237 -17.41 -5.11 -1.24
N ALA A 238 -18.26 -6.13 -1.06
CA ALA A 238 -18.35 -6.86 0.23
C ALA A 238 -17.06 -7.64 0.53
N VAL A 239 -16.75 -7.73 1.82
CA VAL A 239 -15.60 -8.50 2.34
C VAL A 239 -16.07 -9.53 3.36
N SER A 240 -15.29 -10.61 3.50
CA SER A 240 -15.52 -11.61 4.55
C SER A 240 -15.23 -11.00 5.94
N PRO A 241 -16.16 -11.09 6.91
CA PRO A 241 -15.87 -10.70 8.28
C PRO A 241 -14.81 -11.59 8.94
N ASP A 242 -14.57 -12.80 8.45
CA ASP A 242 -13.49 -13.67 8.91
C ASP A 242 -12.13 -13.08 8.53
N ASP A 243 -11.96 -12.62 7.30
CA ASP A 243 -10.74 -11.94 6.85
C ASP A 243 -10.52 -10.63 7.61
N CYS A 244 -11.61 -9.89 7.88
CA CYS A 244 -11.54 -8.70 8.74
C CYS A 244 -11.08 -9.05 10.17
N GLY A 245 -11.52 -10.18 10.72
CA GLY A 245 -11.07 -10.69 12.01
C GLY A 245 -9.57 -11.03 12.04
N LEU A 246 -9.05 -11.63 10.96
CA LEU A 246 -7.61 -11.88 10.81
C LEU A 246 -6.81 -10.58 10.72
N ALA A 247 -7.31 -9.59 9.96
CA ALA A 247 -6.68 -8.27 9.87
C ALA A 247 -6.67 -7.53 11.21
N LEU A 248 -7.78 -7.58 11.97
CA LEU A 248 -7.88 -7.04 13.33
C LEU A 248 -6.89 -7.69 14.29
N ARG A 249 -6.64 -8.99 14.15
CA ARG A 249 -5.60 -9.69 14.90
C ARG A 249 -4.19 -9.25 14.46
N GLY A 250 -3.95 -9.12 13.17
CA GLY A 250 -2.68 -8.68 12.60
C GLY A 250 -2.29 -7.27 13.07
N ILE A 251 -3.24 -6.35 13.10
CA ILE A 251 -3.05 -4.97 13.55
C ILE A 251 -2.43 -4.89 14.97
N GLN A 252 -2.84 -5.74 15.88
CA GLN A 252 -2.37 -5.71 17.27
C GLN A 252 -0.85 -5.87 17.40
N THR A 253 -0.23 -6.60 16.47
CA THR A 253 1.23 -6.81 16.43
C THR A 253 1.94 -5.97 15.37
N LEU A 254 1.22 -5.09 14.64
CA LEU A 254 1.80 -4.29 13.57
C LEU A 254 3.03 -3.51 14.03
N GLY A 255 2.95 -2.84 15.19
CA GLY A 255 4.04 -2.01 15.68
C GLY A 255 5.33 -2.77 15.97
N VAL A 256 5.23 -3.91 16.66
CA VAL A 256 6.42 -4.72 16.99
C VAL A 256 6.98 -5.43 15.75
N ARG A 257 6.13 -5.79 14.79
CA ARG A 257 6.59 -6.37 13.52
C ARG A 257 7.33 -5.34 12.68
N LEU A 258 6.79 -4.14 12.50
CA LEU A 258 7.45 -3.08 11.73
C LEU A 258 8.80 -2.71 12.32
N GLU A 259 8.91 -2.60 13.64
CA GLU A 259 10.17 -2.31 14.32
C GLU A 259 11.24 -3.39 14.09
N ALA A 260 10.87 -4.65 14.24
CA ALA A 260 11.78 -5.77 13.99
C ALA A 260 12.18 -5.87 12.51
N LEU A 261 11.20 -5.71 11.61
CA LEU A 261 11.40 -5.75 10.16
C LEU A 261 12.34 -4.63 9.69
N GLU A 262 12.14 -3.39 10.16
CA GLU A 262 13.00 -2.26 9.83
C GLU A 262 14.45 -2.52 10.28
N ALA A 263 14.65 -2.94 11.53
CA ALA A 263 15.98 -3.20 12.08
C ALA A 263 16.75 -4.25 11.26
N SER A 264 16.10 -5.39 10.96
CA SER A 264 16.71 -6.47 10.14
C SER A 264 16.97 -6.00 8.71
N THR A 265 16.02 -5.27 8.13
CA THR A 265 16.13 -4.75 6.74
C THR A 265 17.29 -3.79 6.60
N LEU A 266 17.46 -2.84 7.52
CA LEU A 266 18.56 -1.90 7.49
C LEU A 266 19.93 -2.59 7.65
N GLN A 267 20.00 -3.61 8.49
CA GLN A 267 21.22 -4.40 8.64
C GLN A 267 21.60 -5.12 7.35
N ILE A 268 20.63 -5.80 6.70
CA ILE A 268 20.85 -6.52 5.43
C ILE A 268 21.16 -5.54 4.29
N ALA A 269 20.44 -4.44 4.19
CA ALA A 269 20.66 -3.41 3.17
C ALA A 269 22.06 -2.79 3.29
N ASN A 270 22.52 -2.51 4.52
CA ASN A 270 23.87 -2.02 4.80
C ASN A 270 24.96 -3.05 4.43
N TRP A 271 24.69 -4.33 4.64
CA TRP A 271 25.62 -5.39 4.25
C TRP A 271 25.68 -5.51 2.72
N LEU A 272 24.54 -5.52 2.03
CA LEU A 272 24.47 -5.55 0.55
C LEU A 272 25.13 -4.33 -0.08
N ALA A 273 24.96 -3.14 0.47
CA ALA A 273 25.56 -1.91 -0.06
C ALA A 273 27.11 -1.94 -0.10
N LYS A 274 27.74 -2.81 0.69
CA LYS A 274 29.19 -3.00 0.73
C LYS A 274 29.67 -4.17 -0.12
N HIS A 275 28.75 -4.96 -0.68
CA HIS A 275 29.11 -6.17 -1.41
C HIS A 275 29.62 -5.85 -2.83
N PRO A 276 30.74 -6.43 -3.31
CA PRO A 276 31.37 -6.05 -4.58
C PRO A 276 30.52 -6.33 -5.83
N LEU A 277 29.57 -7.25 -5.78
CA LEU A 277 28.66 -7.56 -6.89
C LEU A 277 27.47 -6.62 -6.98
N ILE A 278 27.23 -5.78 -5.95
CA ILE A 278 26.09 -4.88 -5.89
C ILE A 278 26.51 -3.48 -6.36
N GLU A 279 25.76 -2.95 -7.32
CA GLU A 279 25.95 -1.57 -7.80
C GLU A 279 25.27 -0.57 -6.87
N LYS A 280 24.05 -0.87 -6.47
CA LYS A 280 23.21 0.09 -5.77
C LYS A 280 22.15 -0.61 -4.93
N VAL A 281 21.92 -0.10 -3.72
CA VAL A 281 20.77 -0.45 -2.89
C VAL A 281 19.71 0.65 -3.08
N LEU A 282 18.49 0.23 -3.39
CA LEU A 282 17.30 1.07 -3.53
C LEU A 282 16.44 0.86 -2.28
N HIS A 283 16.76 1.61 -1.25
CA HIS A 283 16.03 1.63 0.02
C HIS A 283 15.94 3.09 0.48
N PRO A 284 14.75 3.60 0.87
CA PRO A 284 14.55 5.02 1.16
C PRO A 284 15.53 5.63 2.16
N ALA A 285 15.97 4.86 3.15
CA ALA A 285 16.95 5.29 4.15
C ALA A 285 18.39 5.45 3.60
N PHE A 286 18.65 5.13 2.33
CA PHE A 286 19.98 5.23 1.72
C PHE A 286 20.09 6.43 0.79
N PRO A 287 21.20 7.21 0.85
CA PRO A 287 21.42 8.36 -0.04
C PRO A 287 21.41 8.01 -1.53
N THR A 288 21.61 6.74 -1.86
CA THR A 288 21.55 6.24 -3.23
C THR A 288 20.12 6.10 -3.77
N CYS A 289 19.10 6.10 -2.89
CA CYS A 289 17.70 6.00 -3.29
C CYS A 289 17.18 7.36 -3.76
N PRO A 290 16.50 7.43 -4.92
CA PRO A 290 15.89 8.69 -5.36
C PRO A 290 14.85 9.19 -4.35
N GLY A 291 14.97 10.45 -3.94
CA GLY A 291 14.09 11.05 -2.96
C GLY A 291 14.44 10.77 -1.49
N HIS A 292 15.66 10.30 -1.20
CA HIS A 292 16.13 10.05 0.17
C HIS A 292 15.92 11.25 1.12
N GLU A 293 16.22 12.49 0.68
CA GLU A 293 16.02 13.68 1.50
C GLU A 293 14.54 13.99 1.74
N ILE A 294 13.67 13.62 0.81
CA ILE A 294 12.22 13.70 0.97
C ILE A 294 11.76 12.68 2.00
N TRP A 295 12.27 11.45 1.93
CA TRP A 295 11.98 10.41 2.93
C TRP A 295 12.38 10.87 4.34
N LYS A 296 13.57 11.43 4.51
CA LYS A 296 14.03 11.97 5.81
C LYS A 296 13.15 13.09 6.35
N ARG A 297 12.57 13.88 5.46
CA ARG A 297 11.68 14.99 5.84
C ARG A 297 10.30 14.49 6.28
N ASP A 298 9.73 13.52 5.54
CA ASP A 298 8.30 13.22 5.58
C ASP A 298 7.97 11.88 6.25
N PHE A 299 8.92 10.94 6.32
CA PHE A 299 8.67 9.60 6.87
C PHE A 299 9.30 9.43 8.26
N SER A 300 8.59 8.70 9.12
CA SER A 300 9.08 8.38 10.47
C SER A 300 9.88 7.08 10.56
N GLY A 301 9.98 6.32 9.46
CA GLY A 301 10.66 5.03 9.42
C GLY A 301 10.63 4.41 8.03
N SER A 302 11.09 3.16 7.94
CA SER A 302 11.12 2.36 6.73
C SER A 302 10.57 0.96 6.96
N SER A 303 10.24 0.28 5.88
CA SER A 303 9.63 -1.04 5.94
C SER A 303 10.56 -2.15 5.43
N SER A 304 10.03 -3.37 5.30
CA SER A 304 10.82 -4.57 5.03
C SER A 304 11.13 -4.82 3.55
N VAL A 305 10.48 -4.07 2.64
CA VAL A 305 10.66 -4.27 1.20
C VAL A 305 11.60 -3.22 0.63
N PHE A 306 12.60 -3.68 -0.10
CA PHE A 306 13.54 -2.83 -0.83
C PHE A 306 14.09 -3.58 -2.02
N SER A 307 14.88 -2.90 -2.86
CA SER A 307 15.53 -3.52 -4.00
C SER A 307 17.04 -3.23 -4.01
N PHE A 308 17.78 -4.05 -4.74
CA PHE A 308 19.15 -3.75 -5.10
C PHE A 308 19.39 -4.03 -6.58
N ILE A 309 20.44 -3.44 -7.13
CA ILE A 309 20.85 -3.58 -8.52
C ILE A 309 22.22 -4.27 -8.53
N PHE A 310 22.35 -5.34 -9.30
CA PHE A 310 23.63 -5.96 -9.56
C PHE A 310 24.55 -5.06 -10.41
N LYS A 311 25.85 -5.27 -10.32
CA LYS A 311 26.81 -4.70 -11.29
C LYS A 311 26.43 -5.10 -12.71
N ASN A 312 26.66 -4.21 -13.66
CA ASN A 312 26.28 -4.38 -15.08
C ASN A 312 26.91 -5.58 -15.80
N TYR A 313 28.00 -6.12 -15.26
CA TYR A 313 28.63 -7.35 -15.79
C TYR A 313 27.97 -8.63 -15.28
N ILE A 314 27.04 -8.55 -14.33
CA ILE A 314 26.24 -9.69 -13.88
C ILE A 314 25.05 -9.83 -14.85
N SER A 315 25.04 -10.91 -15.60
CA SER A 315 23.98 -11.21 -16.54
C SER A 315 22.66 -11.57 -15.84
N VAL A 316 21.54 -11.48 -16.55
CA VAL A 316 20.24 -11.92 -16.06
C VAL A 316 20.27 -13.37 -15.60
N ALA A 317 20.91 -14.27 -16.37
CA ALA A 317 21.05 -15.69 -16.01
C ALA A 317 21.82 -15.90 -14.69
N GLN A 318 22.83 -15.06 -14.40
CA GLN A 318 23.55 -15.11 -13.14
C GLN A 318 22.68 -14.58 -11.98
N ALA A 319 21.91 -13.54 -12.22
CA ALA A 319 20.94 -13.03 -11.23
C ALA A 319 19.82 -14.05 -10.96
N GLU A 320 19.37 -14.81 -11.95
CA GLU A 320 18.47 -15.95 -11.77
C GLU A 320 19.11 -17.07 -10.96
N THR A 321 20.41 -17.36 -11.22
CA THR A 321 21.18 -18.34 -10.42
C THR A 321 21.22 -17.90 -8.95
N PHE A 322 21.45 -16.62 -8.67
CA PHE A 322 21.37 -16.07 -7.31
C PHE A 322 20.03 -16.38 -6.65
N ILE A 323 18.92 -16.02 -7.30
CA ILE A 323 17.57 -16.24 -6.76
C ILE A 323 17.31 -17.73 -6.50
N ASN A 324 17.68 -18.59 -7.45
CA ASN A 324 17.46 -20.04 -7.38
C ASN A 324 18.36 -20.74 -6.34
N SER A 325 19.44 -20.09 -5.91
CA SER A 325 20.36 -20.61 -4.89
C SER A 325 20.00 -20.22 -3.47
N LEU A 326 18.99 -19.37 -3.28
CA LEU A 326 18.51 -18.99 -1.96
C LEU A 326 17.78 -20.16 -1.28
N GLU A 327 18.07 -20.39 -0.01
CA GLU A 327 17.53 -21.50 0.78
C GLU A 327 16.52 -21.03 1.84
N VAL A 328 16.78 -19.90 2.49
CA VAL A 328 15.89 -19.26 3.49
C VAL A 328 14.90 -18.33 2.82
N PHE A 329 15.38 -17.43 1.99
CA PHE A 329 14.49 -16.65 1.14
C PHE A 329 13.72 -17.55 0.19
N ARG A 330 12.42 -17.28 0.05
CA ARG A 330 11.57 -18.01 -0.90
C ARG A 330 11.30 -17.15 -2.13
N ILE A 331 11.11 -17.80 -3.26
CA ILE A 331 10.69 -17.13 -4.50
C ILE A 331 9.18 -16.93 -4.42
N GLY A 332 8.75 -15.69 -4.41
CA GLY A 332 7.32 -15.39 -4.31
C GLY A 332 7.02 -13.92 -4.57
N MET A 333 5.85 -13.70 -5.13
CA MET A 333 5.30 -12.35 -5.29
C MET A 333 4.76 -11.85 -3.94
N SER A 334 4.49 -10.53 -3.82
CA SER A 334 4.06 -9.88 -2.59
C SER A 334 5.21 -9.56 -1.63
N TRP A 335 4.87 -9.08 -0.43
CA TRP A 335 5.78 -8.64 0.63
C TRP A 335 4.97 -8.27 1.89
N GLY A 336 5.65 -7.89 2.96
CA GLY A 336 5.02 -7.38 4.20
C GLY A 336 4.54 -8.47 5.16
N GLY A 337 4.78 -9.75 4.83
CA GLY A 337 4.55 -10.88 5.73
C GLY A 337 5.77 -11.22 6.58
N VAL A 338 5.63 -12.27 7.39
CA VAL A 338 6.65 -12.75 8.34
C VAL A 338 7.78 -13.54 7.66
N HIS A 339 7.64 -13.90 6.39
CA HIS A 339 8.63 -14.69 5.64
C HIS A 339 9.41 -13.84 4.64
N SER A 340 10.70 -14.11 4.53
CA SER A 340 11.58 -13.47 3.56
C SER A 340 11.34 -13.98 2.15
N LEU A 341 11.20 -13.03 1.20
CA LEU A 341 10.94 -13.30 -0.20
C LEU A 341 11.94 -12.58 -1.11
N ALA A 342 12.25 -13.19 -2.24
CA ALA A 342 13.10 -12.59 -3.26
C ALA A 342 12.50 -12.78 -4.66
N VAL A 343 12.58 -11.73 -5.50
CA VAL A 343 12.11 -11.74 -6.89
C VAL A 343 13.03 -10.88 -7.74
N ILE A 344 13.38 -11.38 -8.94
CA ILE A 344 14.12 -10.62 -9.96
C ILE A 344 13.15 -9.92 -10.92
N TYR A 345 13.54 -8.73 -11.37
CA TYR A 345 12.86 -7.95 -12.40
C TYR A 345 13.82 -7.70 -13.58
N PRO A 346 14.01 -8.68 -14.48
CA PRO A 346 15.03 -8.61 -15.54
C PRO A 346 14.67 -7.58 -16.62
N ASP A 347 13.37 -7.39 -16.87
CA ASP A 347 12.87 -6.54 -17.94
C ASP A 347 12.21 -5.25 -17.42
N LEU A 348 12.48 -4.87 -16.16
CA LEU A 348 11.90 -3.66 -15.64
C LEU A 348 12.41 -2.44 -16.40
N ARG A 349 11.49 -1.78 -17.09
CA ARG A 349 11.76 -0.56 -17.83
C ARG A 349 11.06 0.63 -17.17
N ARG A 350 11.75 1.75 -17.16
CA ARG A 350 11.19 3.05 -16.78
C ARG A 350 11.56 4.06 -17.85
N PRO A 351 10.68 5.00 -18.22
CA PRO A 351 11.04 6.05 -19.17
C PRO A 351 12.32 6.77 -18.72
N ASN A 352 13.24 6.93 -19.65
CA ASN A 352 14.52 7.65 -19.44
C ASN A 352 15.41 7.13 -18.30
N LYS A 353 15.22 5.88 -17.84
CA LYS A 353 16.07 5.24 -16.81
C LYS A 353 16.63 3.92 -17.31
N ASP A 354 17.94 3.85 -17.36
CA ASP A 354 18.70 2.61 -17.43
C ASP A 354 19.21 2.30 -16.02
N PHE A 355 18.89 1.14 -15.52
CA PHE A 355 19.34 0.68 -14.19
C PHE A 355 20.74 0.04 -14.24
N GLY A 356 21.26 -0.22 -15.43
CA GLY A 356 22.61 -0.77 -15.65
C GLY A 356 22.79 -2.24 -15.25
N GLY A 357 21.85 -2.87 -14.60
CA GLY A 357 21.92 -4.25 -14.15
C GLY A 357 20.56 -4.82 -13.74
N ALA A 358 20.54 -6.13 -13.48
CA ALA A 358 19.32 -6.79 -13.01
C ALA A 358 18.90 -6.28 -11.61
N ILE A 359 17.62 -6.01 -11.45
CA ILE A 359 17.03 -5.56 -10.19
C ILE A 359 16.46 -6.77 -9.45
N VAL A 360 16.84 -6.89 -8.18
CA VAL A 360 16.27 -7.86 -7.24
C VAL A 360 15.51 -7.11 -6.17
N ARG A 361 14.25 -7.49 -5.94
CA ARG A 361 13.47 -7.03 -4.80
C ARG A 361 13.51 -8.08 -3.71
N LEU A 362 13.85 -7.64 -2.51
CA LEU A 362 13.74 -8.44 -1.29
C LEU A 362 12.59 -7.94 -0.43
N ASN A 363 11.90 -8.85 0.21
CA ASN A 363 11.12 -8.62 1.41
C ASN A 363 11.81 -9.35 2.55
N ILE A 364 12.13 -8.64 3.61
CA ILE A 364 12.72 -9.22 4.81
C ILE A 364 11.60 -9.64 5.75
N GLY A 365 11.65 -10.88 6.21
CA GLY A 365 10.74 -11.45 7.19
C GLY A 365 11.26 -11.32 8.63
N LEU A 366 10.78 -12.20 9.49
CA LEU A 366 11.14 -12.24 10.91
C LEU A 366 12.14 -13.38 11.24
N GLU A 367 12.77 -13.97 10.22
CA GLU A 367 13.87 -14.92 10.39
C GLU A 367 15.08 -14.21 11.02
N GLN A 368 15.99 -14.97 11.60
CA GLN A 368 17.22 -14.41 12.18
C GLN A 368 18.05 -13.71 11.10
N THR A 369 18.43 -12.46 11.36
CA THR A 369 19.13 -11.62 10.37
C THR A 369 20.45 -12.22 9.91
N ASP A 370 21.18 -12.90 10.80
CA ASP A 370 22.45 -13.56 10.45
C ASP A 370 22.25 -14.75 9.53
N ASP A 371 21.14 -15.50 9.66
CA ASP A 371 20.77 -16.59 8.75
C ASP A 371 20.43 -16.04 7.37
N LEU A 372 19.69 -14.93 7.31
CA LEU A 372 19.36 -14.25 6.05
C LEU A 372 20.60 -13.72 5.35
N ILE A 373 21.56 -13.13 6.08
CA ILE A 373 22.83 -12.67 5.51
C ILE A 373 23.67 -13.85 5.02
N SER A 374 23.69 -14.96 5.76
CA SER A 374 24.41 -16.18 5.36
C SER A 374 23.83 -16.76 4.08
N ASP A 375 22.50 -16.79 3.95
CA ASP A 375 21.80 -17.25 2.75
C ASP A 375 22.11 -16.37 1.53
N LEU A 376 22.03 -15.05 1.69
CA LEU A 376 22.43 -14.11 0.64
C LEU A 376 23.90 -14.27 0.24
N SER A 377 24.80 -14.47 1.23
CA SER A 377 26.23 -14.61 1.00
C SER A 377 26.57 -15.86 0.18
N GLN A 378 26.00 -17.02 0.53
CA GLN A 378 26.23 -18.26 -0.21
C GLN A 378 25.67 -18.16 -1.65
N ALA A 379 24.51 -17.56 -1.85
CA ALA A 379 23.93 -17.36 -3.16
C ALA A 379 24.75 -16.38 -4.04
N LEU A 380 25.28 -15.29 -3.46
CA LEU A 380 26.16 -14.35 -4.17
C LEU A 380 27.50 -14.98 -4.58
N GLN A 381 28.01 -15.92 -3.81
CA GLN A 381 29.24 -16.69 -4.21
C GLN A 381 29.00 -17.52 -5.46
N GLN A 382 27.80 -18.08 -5.63
CA GLN A 382 27.44 -18.86 -6.82
C GLN A 382 27.17 -17.97 -8.05
N THR A 383 26.94 -16.68 -7.84
CA THR A 383 26.64 -15.68 -8.87
C THR A 383 27.90 -15.07 -9.47
N ALA A 384 29.02 -15.10 -8.74
CA ALA A 384 30.28 -14.50 -9.17
C ALA A 384 30.73 -15.06 -10.54
N PRO A 385 31.26 -14.22 -11.45
CA PRO A 385 31.88 -14.70 -12.68
C PRO A 385 32.99 -15.72 -12.34
N LYS A 386 32.97 -16.85 -13.03
CA LYS A 386 34.03 -17.87 -12.93
C LYS A 386 35.31 -17.39 -13.62
#